data_6e4c73f21d75f488ca23d86ec3e0f7a0
#
_entry.id   6e4c73f21d75f488ca23d86ec3e0f7a0
#
_cell.length_a   1.000
_cell.length_b   1.000
_cell.length_c   1.000
_cell.angle_alpha   90.00
_cell.angle_beta   90.00
_cell.angle_gamma   90.00
#
_symmetry.space_group_name_H-M   'P 1'
#
loop_
_entity.id
_entity.type
_entity.pdbx_description
1 polymer ?
#
loop_
_entity_poly.entity_id
_entity_poly.type
_entity_poly.pdbx_seq_one_letter_code
_entity_poly.pdbx_strand_id
1 'polypeptide(L)'
;MAESKFHQPVMGRRAFVGGALATSALAALAGCTSKKPAASGSGAAEGGDVKLSDNTISYYLSEPAFIDPYNAQENQGTAVVYSCFDGLVTWDYDTNAPKPLAAAELPTVSEDGLTYTFKLREGMKFHNGDPVDAESFKRGWQRLADGKMESPSEIGYHLAPVAGYAEMNSGKADEISGLKAVDDLTFEVTLTAPMGDFVAVCCHPGLVPVPQEAIDDPKTFLEFPKGNGPFKMTEAWKHNQYINVVKFDDYYGDAPKVDGVYFSIQKDPKTAFNEFQAGNIDFCNIPSGQIKDCEEKYGLSDDGFTVTPKKQTLTGTELSTYYLIANPEDPYLKDVDVRHAVALAINRQNIVDTLFEGSRKPATSIMPLSIDDNEQNVWQYCKYDADQAKQILDKNYPADANGKREIELTLNYNGDGDHGDIMSAIQADLEAVGITVTQDTTEWATYLKNLTDGNYTLARLGWTADYPTMDNFLYPNFYSTADNNYEKYNNPEVDAALDAARQIQDEEERKAEYRKICAKIGEDMPIIPIMFYAHNYVGSERLKTFFYDAQTIPHFETAELA
;
A
#
# COMPACT_ATOMS: atom_id res chain seq x y z
N MET A 1 0.12 6.21 42.80
CA MET A 1 0.60 4.84 43.05
C MET A 1 -0.54 3.88 42.76
N ALA A 2 -0.56 3.30 41.59
CA ALA A 2 -1.20 2.02 41.25
C ALA A 2 -0.68 1.63 39.88
N GLU A 3 0.29 0.72 39.88
CA GLU A 3 0.82 0.09 38.65
C GLU A 3 -0.24 -0.86 38.08
N SER A 4 -0.68 -0.63 36.87
CA SER A 4 -1.43 -1.62 36.10
C SER A 4 -0.47 -2.34 35.16
N LYS A 5 -0.10 -3.55 35.52
CA LYS A 5 0.63 -4.49 34.66
C LYS A 5 -0.33 -5.05 33.61
N PHE A 6 -0.12 -4.70 32.37
CA PHE A 6 -0.74 -5.40 31.25
C PHE A 6 -0.01 -6.74 31.04
N HIS A 7 -0.76 -7.83 31.14
CA HIS A 7 -0.31 -9.17 30.80
C HIS A 7 -0.64 -9.41 29.32
N GLN A 8 0.38 -9.64 28.52
CA GLN A 8 0.24 -10.23 27.19
C GLN A 8 0.06 -11.74 27.31
N PRO A 9 -0.83 -12.38 26.53
CA PRO A 9 -0.90 -13.82 26.47
C PRO A 9 0.22 -14.39 25.59
N VAL A 10 1.02 -15.22 26.17
CA VAL A 10 2.08 -16.03 25.52
C VAL A 10 1.42 -17.10 24.67
N MET A 11 1.54 -17.02 23.36
CA MET A 11 1.17 -18.13 22.46
C MET A 11 2.22 -19.23 22.51
N GLY A 12 1.81 -20.41 22.95
CA GLY A 12 2.64 -21.59 23.08
C GLY A 12 2.95 -22.26 21.75
N ARG A 13 4.23 -22.48 21.52
CA ARG A 13 4.77 -23.31 20.43
C ARG A 13 4.24 -24.74 20.55
N ARG A 14 3.60 -25.26 19.51
CA ARG A 14 3.48 -26.69 19.27
C ARG A 14 4.39 -27.11 18.12
N ALA A 15 5.45 -27.80 18.50
CA ALA A 15 6.37 -28.48 17.61
C ALA A 15 5.67 -29.60 16.84
N PHE A 16 5.87 -29.65 15.52
CA PHE A 16 5.64 -30.87 14.75
C PHE A 16 6.99 -31.51 14.46
N VAL A 17 7.22 -32.68 15.12
CA VAL A 17 8.28 -33.62 14.86
C VAL A 17 7.65 -34.85 14.22
N GLY A 18 8.24 -35.32 13.15
CA GLY A 18 8.03 -36.65 12.60
C GLY A 18 8.50 -36.65 11.15
N GLY A 19 9.61 -37.18 10.80
CA GLY A 19 10.17 -38.52 11.04
C GLY A 19 9.92 -39.35 9.82
N ALA A 20 10.89 -39.61 9.14
CA ALA A 20 11.87 -40.64 8.94
C ALA A 20 11.90 -41.22 7.52
N LEU A 21 13.07 -41.18 6.93
CA LEU A 21 13.84 -42.28 6.35
C LEU A 21 13.10 -43.42 5.60
N ALA A 22 13.43 -43.61 4.33
CA ALA A 22 13.78 -44.95 3.83
C ALA A 22 14.65 -44.85 2.56
N THR A 23 15.70 -45.60 2.63
CA THR A 23 16.86 -45.77 1.77
C THR A 23 16.62 -46.68 0.56
N SER A 24 17.39 -46.39 -0.50
CA SER A 24 18.13 -47.30 -1.38
C SER A 24 17.42 -48.30 -2.30
N ALA A 25 17.75 -48.28 -3.57
CA ALA A 25 18.71 -49.21 -4.15
C ALA A 25 18.93 -48.99 -5.66
N LEU A 26 20.19 -49.10 -6.07
CA LEU A 26 20.67 -49.15 -7.45
C LEU A 26 20.17 -50.38 -8.20
N ALA A 27 19.98 -50.26 -9.51
CA ALA A 27 20.44 -51.27 -10.47
C ALA A 27 20.56 -50.62 -11.88
N ALA A 28 21.76 -50.73 -12.42
CA ALA A 28 22.10 -50.38 -13.81
C ALA A 28 21.74 -51.54 -14.75
N LEU A 29 21.47 -51.19 -16.04
CA LEU A 29 22.13 -51.77 -17.22
C LEU A 29 21.48 -51.36 -18.54
N ALA A 30 22.26 -50.70 -19.33
CA ALA A 30 22.48 -50.66 -20.75
C ALA A 30 21.37 -51.05 -21.79
N GLY A 31 21.20 -50.18 -22.77
CA GLY A 31 20.56 -50.46 -24.04
C GLY A 31 20.57 -49.24 -24.95
N CYS A 32 21.58 -49.08 -25.78
CA CYS A 32 21.68 -48.06 -26.83
C CYS A 32 20.64 -48.29 -27.91
N THR A 33 19.85 -47.27 -28.26
CA THR A 33 19.45 -46.98 -29.68
C THR A 33 19.13 -45.49 -29.82
N SER A 34 19.78 -44.91 -30.78
CA SER A 34 19.69 -43.51 -31.20
C SER A 34 18.32 -43.14 -31.79
N LYS A 35 17.65 -42.14 -31.23
CA LYS A 35 16.68 -41.30 -31.92
C LYS A 35 16.82 -39.85 -31.46
N LYS A 36 16.79 -38.90 -32.45
CA LYS A 36 16.88 -37.47 -32.24
C LYS A 36 15.98 -36.98 -31.12
N PRO A 37 16.42 -36.00 -30.31
CA PRO A 37 15.53 -35.35 -29.33
C PRO A 37 14.57 -34.44 -30.10
N ALA A 38 13.28 -34.68 -29.90
CA ALA A 38 12.23 -33.68 -30.10
C ALA A 38 12.35 -32.65 -28.97
N ALA A 39 12.15 -31.38 -29.31
CA ALA A 39 12.13 -30.29 -28.34
C ALA A 39 11.15 -30.61 -27.19
N SER A 40 11.68 -30.65 -25.97
CA SER A 40 10.88 -30.75 -24.78
C SER A 40 10.21 -29.39 -24.57
N GLY A 41 8.91 -29.31 -24.83
CA GLY A 41 8.08 -28.22 -24.40
C GLY A 41 8.19 -28.05 -22.88
N SER A 42 8.41 -26.82 -22.44
CA SER A 42 8.25 -26.40 -21.07
C SER A 42 6.85 -26.81 -20.60
N GLY A 43 6.78 -27.52 -19.47
CA GLY A 43 5.51 -27.87 -18.87
C GLY A 43 4.73 -26.60 -18.52
N ALA A 44 3.74 -26.29 -19.33
CA ALA A 44 2.63 -25.45 -18.92
C ALA A 44 1.91 -26.22 -17.79
N ALA A 45 1.67 -25.54 -16.67
CA ALA A 45 0.74 -26.04 -15.67
C ALA A 45 -0.61 -26.24 -16.38
N GLU A 46 -1.22 -27.43 -16.20
CA GLU A 46 -2.60 -27.70 -16.64
C GLU A 46 -3.55 -26.83 -15.81
N GLY A 47 -3.67 -25.54 -16.18
CA GLY A 47 -4.81 -24.71 -15.80
C GLY A 47 -6.00 -25.21 -16.60
N GLY A 48 -7.10 -25.55 -15.93
CA GLY A 48 -8.34 -25.87 -16.61
C GLY A 48 -8.68 -24.75 -17.60
N ASP A 49 -9.08 -25.12 -18.85
CA ASP A 49 -9.42 -24.20 -19.93
C ASP A 49 -10.60 -23.30 -19.52
N VAL A 50 -10.33 -22.17 -18.84
CA VAL A 50 -11.33 -21.10 -18.68
C VAL A 50 -11.48 -20.46 -20.05
N LYS A 51 -12.64 -20.64 -20.67
CA LYS A 51 -12.93 -20.01 -21.95
C LYS A 51 -13.23 -18.53 -21.72
N LEU A 52 -12.21 -17.70 -21.91
CA LEU A 52 -12.34 -16.25 -21.85
C LEU A 52 -13.05 -15.71 -23.11
N SER A 53 -13.82 -14.63 -22.94
CA SER A 53 -14.29 -13.80 -24.04
C SER A 53 -13.11 -13.03 -24.65
N ASP A 54 -13.17 -12.75 -25.96
CA ASP A 54 -12.16 -11.91 -26.62
C ASP A 54 -12.13 -10.47 -26.04
N ASN A 55 -13.20 -10.07 -25.36
CA ASN A 55 -13.33 -8.78 -24.66
C ASN A 55 -12.99 -8.87 -23.15
N THR A 56 -12.16 -9.83 -22.75
CA THR A 56 -11.65 -9.98 -21.36
C THR A 56 -10.23 -9.48 -21.30
N ILE A 57 -9.91 -8.69 -20.26
CA ILE A 57 -8.55 -8.22 -19.95
C ILE A 57 -7.81 -9.34 -19.21
N SER A 58 -6.62 -9.70 -19.68
CA SER A 58 -5.68 -10.54 -18.93
C SER A 58 -4.70 -9.65 -18.16
N TYR A 59 -4.80 -9.64 -16.84
CA TYR A 59 -4.04 -8.78 -15.94
C TYR A 59 -3.08 -9.61 -15.09
N TYR A 60 -1.81 -9.22 -15.03
CA TYR A 60 -0.84 -9.88 -14.15
C TYR A 60 -1.13 -9.58 -12.69
N LEU A 61 -1.06 -10.61 -11.87
CA LEU A 61 -1.12 -10.53 -10.42
C LEU A 61 -0.10 -11.49 -9.82
N SER A 62 0.58 -11.12 -8.73
CA SER A 62 1.17 -12.11 -7.83
C SER A 62 0.10 -12.64 -6.88
N GLU A 63 0.36 -13.78 -6.25
CA GLU A 63 -0.62 -14.42 -5.36
C GLU A 63 -1.04 -13.46 -4.24
N PRO A 64 -2.33 -13.06 -4.13
CA PRO A 64 -2.82 -12.24 -3.04
C PRO A 64 -2.72 -12.96 -1.69
N ALA A 65 -2.58 -12.20 -0.59
CA ALA A 65 -2.76 -12.76 0.75
C ALA A 65 -4.25 -12.90 1.10
N PHE A 66 -5.06 -11.91 0.71
CA PHE A 66 -6.51 -11.87 0.93
C PHE A 66 -7.20 -11.21 -0.24
N ILE A 67 -8.40 -11.66 -0.57
CA ILE A 67 -9.33 -11.02 -1.53
C ILE A 67 -10.66 -10.65 -0.87
N ASP A 68 -10.78 -10.91 0.42
CA ASP A 68 -11.90 -10.45 1.24
C ASP A 68 -11.58 -9.04 1.77
N PRO A 69 -12.47 -8.05 1.59
CA PRO A 69 -12.21 -6.65 1.94
C PRO A 69 -11.84 -6.44 3.41
N TYR A 70 -12.19 -7.35 4.32
CA TYR A 70 -11.87 -7.15 5.74
C TYR A 70 -10.38 -7.15 6.05
N ASN A 71 -9.52 -7.71 5.18
CA ASN A 71 -8.08 -7.80 5.41
C ASN A 71 -7.23 -7.72 4.13
N ALA A 72 -7.78 -7.23 3.02
CA ALA A 72 -7.00 -6.96 1.81
C ALA A 72 -6.17 -5.67 2.02
N GLN A 73 -4.86 -5.82 2.20
CA GLN A 73 -3.93 -4.72 2.50
C GLN A 73 -2.97 -4.44 1.35
N GLU A 74 -2.60 -5.47 0.61
CA GLU A 74 -1.64 -5.36 -0.48
C GLU A 74 -2.34 -5.11 -1.83
N ASN A 75 -1.61 -4.51 -2.78
CA ASN A 75 -2.12 -4.15 -4.09
C ASN A 75 -2.79 -5.29 -4.84
N GLN A 76 -2.35 -6.54 -4.61
CA GLN A 76 -2.89 -7.72 -5.25
C GLN A 76 -4.33 -8.00 -4.81
N GLY A 77 -4.56 -8.02 -3.52
CA GLY A 77 -5.90 -8.24 -2.97
C GLY A 77 -6.83 -7.07 -3.23
N THR A 78 -6.33 -5.83 -3.05
CA THR A 78 -7.13 -4.63 -3.29
C THR A 78 -7.55 -4.48 -4.75
N ALA A 79 -6.74 -4.91 -5.74
CA ALA A 79 -7.16 -4.92 -7.16
C ALA A 79 -8.42 -5.78 -7.40
N VAL A 80 -8.51 -6.92 -6.71
CA VAL A 80 -9.70 -7.79 -6.75
C VAL A 80 -10.87 -7.15 -6.00
N VAL A 81 -10.60 -6.57 -4.81
CA VAL A 81 -11.63 -5.91 -4.00
C VAL A 81 -12.26 -4.73 -4.76
N TYR A 82 -11.46 -3.83 -5.33
CA TYR A 82 -11.97 -2.70 -6.14
C TYR A 82 -12.75 -3.15 -7.39
N SER A 83 -12.45 -4.33 -7.92
CA SER A 83 -13.25 -4.88 -9.03
C SER A 83 -14.63 -5.39 -8.58
N CYS A 84 -14.71 -5.91 -7.35
CA CYS A 84 -15.89 -6.63 -6.86
C CYS A 84 -16.73 -5.86 -5.85
N PHE A 85 -16.23 -4.80 -5.25
CA PHE A 85 -16.89 -4.05 -4.18
C PHE A 85 -16.84 -2.55 -4.42
N ASP A 86 -17.94 -1.88 -4.09
CA ASP A 86 -18.04 -0.44 -4.04
C ASP A 86 -18.29 0.03 -2.60
N GLY A 87 -17.48 1.00 -2.15
CA GLY A 87 -17.69 1.72 -0.89
C GLY A 87 -18.74 2.83 -1.01
N LEU A 88 -18.95 3.58 0.07
CA LEU A 88 -19.86 4.75 0.09
C LEU A 88 -19.41 5.81 -0.91
N VAL A 89 -18.12 6.07 -0.95
CA VAL A 89 -17.44 7.06 -1.80
C VAL A 89 -16.20 6.44 -2.42
N THR A 90 -15.68 7.07 -3.46
CA THR A 90 -14.40 6.75 -4.10
C THR A 90 -13.61 8.04 -4.33
N TRP A 91 -12.32 7.93 -4.63
CA TRP A 91 -11.49 9.09 -4.95
C TRP A 91 -11.60 9.47 -6.43
N ASP A 92 -11.70 10.75 -6.70
CA ASP A 92 -11.68 11.32 -8.03
C ASP A 92 -10.32 12.00 -8.27
N TYR A 93 -9.49 11.41 -9.13
CA TYR A 93 -8.15 11.92 -9.40
C TYR A 93 -8.14 13.17 -10.30
N ASP A 94 -9.23 13.43 -11.03
CA ASP A 94 -9.35 14.65 -11.85
C ASP A 94 -9.59 15.89 -10.97
N THR A 95 -10.40 15.74 -9.93
CA THR A 95 -10.74 16.81 -8.98
C THR A 95 -9.92 16.75 -7.69
N ASN A 96 -9.17 15.64 -7.48
CA ASN A 96 -8.40 15.34 -6.29
C ASN A 96 -9.24 15.43 -5.01
N ALA A 97 -10.42 14.82 -5.02
CA ALA A 97 -11.40 14.85 -3.92
C ALA A 97 -12.27 13.58 -3.89
N PRO A 98 -12.89 13.25 -2.74
CA PRO A 98 -13.88 12.18 -2.68
C PRO A 98 -15.11 12.48 -3.56
N LYS A 99 -15.62 11.47 -4.25
CA LYS A 99 -16.90 11.52 -4.99
C LYS A 99 -17.85 10.39 -4.55
N PRO A 100 -19.18 10.60 -4.66
CA PRO A 100 -20.16 9.57 -4.32
C PRO A 100 -20.00 8.32 -5.20
N LEU A 101 -20.15 7.12 -4.61
CA LEU A 101 -20.17 5.84 -5.31
C LEU A 101 -21.45 5.08 -4.98
N ALA A 102 -21.50 4.25 -3.93
CA ALA A 102 -22.76 3.66 -3.45
C ALA A 102 -23.65 4.68 -2.73
N ALA A 103 -23.09 5.76 -2.17
CA ALA A 103 -23.86 6.91 -1.74
C ALA A 103 -24.38 7.70 -2.95
N ALA A 104 -25.59 8.26 -2.86
CA ALA A 104 -26.20 9.08 -3.89
C ALA A 104 -25.54 10.48 -3.99
N GLU A 105 -25.01 10.97 -2.87
CA GLU A 105 -24.32 12.26 -2.71
C GLU A 105 -23.27 12.15 -1.60
N LEU A 106 -22.39 13.13 -1.46
CA LEU A 106 -21.48 13.21 -0.32
C LEU A 106 -22.29 13.37 0.97
N PRO A 107 -21.75 12.89 2.13
CA PRO A 107 -22.53 12.92 3.37
C PRO A 107 -22.83 14.32 3.84
N THR A 108 -23.98 14.50 4.49
CA THR A 108 -24.20 15.68 5.32
C THR A 108 -23.50 15.51 6.65
N VAL A 109 -22.84 16.58 7.12
CA VAL A 109 -22.11 16.58 8.39
C VAL A 109 -22.86 17.45 9.38
N SER A 110 -23.01 16.98 10.62
CA SER A 110 -23.63 17.75 11.71
C SER A 110 -22.80 19.00 12.04
N GLU A 111 -23.45 20.02 12.65
CA GLU A 111 -22.79 21.31 13.00
C GLU A 111 -21.58 21.14 13.93
N ASP A 112 -21.56 20.10 14.76
CA ASP A 112 -20.44 19.77 15.64
C ASP A 112 -19.34 18.93 14.97
N GLY A 113 -19.51 18.60 13.67
CA GLY A 113 -18.54 17.82 12.90
C GLY A 113 -18.44 16.34 13.29
N LEU A 114 -19.35 15.82 14.11
CA LEU A 114 -19.26 14.48 14.66
C LEU A 114 -20.05 13.44 13.88
N THR A 115 -21.21 13.80 13.30
CA THR A 115 -22.10 12.82 12.65
C THR A 115 -22.13 13.04 11.13
N TYR A 116 -21.81 11.99 10.41
CA TYR A 116 -21.84 11.91 8.94
C TYR A 116 -23.05 11.07 8.52
N THR A 117 -23.96 11.65 7.75
CA THR A 117 -25.15 10.95 7.25
C THR A 117 -25.03 10.72 5.76
N PHE A 118 -24.94 9.46 5.37
CA PHE A 118 -24.89 9.00 3.99
C PHE A 118 -26.27 8.55 3.51
N LYS A 119 -26.66 9.03 2.31
CA LYS A 119 -27.85 8.55 1.58
C LYS A 119 -27.42 7.58 0.50
N LEU A 120 -27.90 6.35 0.57
CA LEU A 120 -27.55 5.31 -0.38
C LEU A 120 -28.39 5.42 -1.68
N ARG A 121 -27.83 4.94 -2.78
CA ARG A 121 -28.57 4.76 -4.04
C ARG A 121 -29.59 3.64 -3.88
N GLU A 122 -30.75 3.80 -4.52
CA GLU A 122 -31.81 2.79 -4.53
C GLU A 122 -31.48 1.64 -5.49
N GLY A 123 -31.96 0.44 -5.17
CA GLY A 123 -31.96 -0.73 -6.07
C GLY A 123 -30.62 -1.43 -6.24
N MET A 124 -29.60 -1.08 -5.45
CA MET A 124 -28.31 -1.78 -5.45
C MET A 124 -28.46 -3.24 -4.99
N LYS A 125 -27.68 -4.12 -5.60
CA LYS A 125 -27.65 -5.55 -5.28
C LYS A 125 -26.22 -6.05 -5.09
N PHE A 126 -26.06 -7.03 -4.23
CA PHE A 126 -24.88 -7.89 -4.20
C PHE A 126 -24.87 -8.88 -5.38
N HIS A 127 -23.73 -9.47 -5.66
CA HIS A 127 -23.53 -10.47 -6.71
C HIS A 127 -24.38 -11.74 -6.52
N ASN A 128 -24.82 -12.03 -5.30
CA ASN A 128 -25.76 -13.13 -4.98
C ASN A 128 -27.24 -12.73 -5.16
N GLY A 129 -27.53 -11.47 -5.50
CA GLY A 129 -28.86 -10.94 -5.72
C GLY A 129 -29.52 -10.31 -4.50
N ASP A 130 -28.93 -10.38 -3.31
CA ASP A 130 -29.42 -9.73 -2.10
C ASP A 130 -29.36 -8.20 -2.25
N PRO A 131 -30.25 -7.43 -1.61
CA PRO A 131 -30.19 -5.98 -1.64
C PRO A 131 -28.99 -5.44 -0.86
N VAL A 132 -28.43 -4.32 -1.34
CA VAL A 132 -27.45 -3.51 -0.60
C VAL A 132 -28.19 -2.38 0.09
N ASP A 133 -28.10 -2.33 1.41
CA ASP A 133 -28.77 -1.38 2.28
C ASP A 133 -27.82 -0.81 3.37
N ALA A 134 -28.32 0.07 4.21
CA ALA A 134 -27.52 0.67 5.29
C ALA A 134 -27.04 -0.37 6.33
N GLU A 135 -27.81 -1.44 6.55
CA GLU A 135 -27.42 -2.51 7.47
C GLU A 135 -26.26 -3.34 6.92
N SER A 136 -26.17 -3.50 5.60
CA SER A 136 -25.04 -4.18 4.95
C SER A 136 -23.72 -3.40 5.07
N PHE A 137 -23.75 -2.06 5.03
CA PHE A 137 -22.59 -1.21 5.36
C PHE A 137 -22.22 -1.33 6.84
N LYS A 138 -23.19 -1.21 7.75
CA LYS A 138 -22.97 -1.42 9.18
C LYS A 138 -22.31 -2.78 9.44
N ARG A 139 -22.78 -3.83 8.82
CA ARG A 139 -22.27 -5.20 8.94
C ARG A 139 -20.83 -5.32 8.46
N GLY A 140 -20.49 -4.74 7.30
CA GLY A 140 -19.12 -4.75 6.76
C GLY A 140 -18.14 -4.04 7.68
N TRP A 141 -18.49 -2.85 8.15
CA TRP A 141 -17.65 -2.06 9.02
C TRP A 141 -17.51 -2.67 10.44
N GLN A 142 -18.58 -3.29 10.96
CA GLN A 142 -18.49 -4.04 12.22
C GLN A 142 -17.57 -5.25 12.10
N ARG A 143 -17.67 -6.01 10.98
CA ARG A 143 -16.81 -7.15 10.71
C ARG A 143 -15.33 -6.74 10.63
N LEU A 144 -15.05 -5.60 10.04
CA LEU A 144 -13.70 -5.03 9.95
C LEU A 144 -13.11 -4.71 11.35
N ALA A 145 -13.94 -4.32 12.30
CA ALA A 145 -13.53 -3.94 13.66
C ALA A 145 -13.63 -5.07 14.69
N ASP A 146 -14.09 -6.27 14.31
CA ASP A 146 -14.37 -7.35 15.26
C ASP A 146 -13.08 -8.03 15.77
N GLY A 147 -12.63 -7.62 16.94
CA GLY A 147 -11.48 -8.22 17.63
C GLY A 147 -11.71 -9.64 18.16
N LYS A 148 -12.93 -10.20 18.05
CA LYS A 148 -13.26 -11.59 18.45
C LYS A 148 -13.12 -12.59 17.30
N MET A 149 -12.88 -12.14 16.07
CA MET A 149 -12.64 -13.03 14.94
C MET A 149 -11.41 -13.92 15.20
N GLU A 150 -11.41 -15.13 14.63
CA GLU A 150 -10.27 -16.06 14.71
C GLU A 150 -8.97 -15.42 14.17
N SER A 151 -9.11 -14.61 13.12
CA SER A 151 -8.08 -13.73 12.57
C SER A 151 -8.65 -12.32 12.48
N PRO A 152 -8.44 -11.44 13.47
CA PRO A 152 -8.89 -10.06 13.41
C PRO A 152 -8.26 -9.31 12.23
N SER A 153 -8.99 -8.31 11.74
CA SER A 153 -8.50 -7.45 10.66
C SER A 153 -7.27 -6.63 11.11
N GLU A 154 -6.27 -6.56 10.25
CA GLU A 154 -5.09 -5.71 10.45
C GLU A 154 -5.30 -4.28 9.92
N ILE A 155 -6.41 -4.04 9.19
CA ILE A 155 -6.80 -2.72 8.65
C ILE A 155 -8.00 -2.10 9.39
N GLY A 156 -8.49 -2.73 10.47
CA GLY A 156 -9.60 -2.23 11.27
C GLY A 156 -9.37 -0.85 11.88
N TYR A 157 -8.12 -0.43 12.04
CA TYR A 157 -7.75 0.86 12.63
C TYR A 157 -8.27 2.08 11.85
N HIS A 158 -8.64 1.94 10.57
CA HIS A 158 -9.31 3.00 9.82
C HIS A 158 -10.65 3.43 10.44
N LEU A 159 -11.25 2.57 11.26
CA LEU A 159 -12.45 2.88 12.05
C LEU A 159 -12.13 3.46 13.43
N ALA A 160 -10.86 3.65 13.79
CA ALA A 160 -10.49 4.19 15.11
C ALA A 160 -11.15 5.53 15.46
N PRO A 161 -11.42 6.46 14.52
CA PRO A 161 -12.18 7.67 14.81
C PRO A 161 -13.64 7.44 15.17
N VAL A 162 -14.23 6.27 14.83
CA VAL A 162 -15.66 5.99 15.02
C VAL A 162 -15.95 5.64 16.49
N ALA A 163 -16.99 6.25 17.07
CA ALA A 163 -17.39 6.01 18.44
C ALA A 163 -17.76 4.53 18.67
N GLY A 164 -17.14 3.90 19.66
CA GLY A 164 -17.36 2.49 20.01
C GLY A 164 -16.44 1.50 19.26
N TYR A 165 -15.58 1.98 18.36
CA TYR A 165 -14.58 1.11 17.70
C TYR A 165 -13.66 0.41 18.72
N ALA A 166 -13.07 1.17 19.65
CA ALA A 166 -12.12 0.62 20.63
C ALA A 166 -12.72 -0.48 21.52
N GLU A 167 -13.99 -0.33 21.89
CA GLU A 167 -14.71 -1.33 22.67
C GLU A 167 -14.94 -2.61 21.86
N MET A 168 -15.33 -2.49 20.60
CA MET A 168 -15.55 -3.65 19.71
C MET A 168 -14.23 -4.32 19.36
N ASN A 169 -13.22 -3.57 18.96
CA ASN A 169 -11.90 -4.11 18.58
C ASN A 169 -11.21 -4.81 19.77
N SER A 170 -11.42 -4.33 21.01
CA SER A 170 -10.94 -5.02 22.23
C SER A 170 -11.83 -6.17 22.69
N GLY A 171 -12.90 -6.51 21.96
CA GLY A 171 -13.87 -7.56 22.30
C GLY A 171 -14.78 -7.25 23.49
N LYS A 172 -14.86 -6.00 23.95
CA LYS A 172 -15.71 -5.56 25.07
C LYS A 172 -17.13 -5.22 24.65
N ALA A 173 -17.35 -4.96 23.37
CA ALA A 173 -18.67 -4.74 22.78
C ALA A 173 -18.90 -5.71 21.62
N ASP A 174 -20.18 -5.90 21.26
CA ASP A 174 -20.60 -6.70 20.10
C ASP A 174 -20.99 -5.81 18.90
N GLU A 175 -21.06 -4.49 19.11
CA GLU A 175 -21.39 -3.51 18.08
C GLU A 175 -20.57 -2.23 18.25
N ILE A 176 -20.33 -1.53 17.14
CA ILE A 176 -19.79 -0.17 17.14
C ILE A 176 -20.94 0.80 17.37
N SER A 177 -20.95 1.49 18.50
CA SER A 177 -22.06 2.39 18.90
C SER A 177 -22.25 3.58 17.97
N GLY A 178 -21.20 4.00 17.24
CA GLY A 178 -21.23 5.09 16.28
C GLY A 178 -21.76 4.72 14.89
N LEU A 179 -22.10 3.45 14.62
CA LEU A 179 -22.67 3.02 13.34
C LEU A 179 -24.17 2.77 13.48
N LYS A 180 -24.97 3.41 12.61
CA LYS A 180 -26.42 3.28 12.68
C LYS A 180 -27.05 3.23 11.29
N ALA A 181 -27.76 2.13 10.98
CA ALA A 181 -28.73 2.07 9.90
C ALA A 181 -30.02 2.74 10.40
N VAL A 182 -30.30 3.95 9.93
CA VAL A 182 -31.50 4.71 10.35
C VAL A 182 -32.73 4.16 9.67
N ASP A 183 -32.59 3.86 8.39
CA ASP A 183 -33.52 3.16 7.52
C ASP A 183 -32.70 2.42 6.44
N ASP A 184 -33.36 1.72 5.50
CA ASP A 184 -32.69 0.92 4.48
C ASP A 184 -31.69 1.72 3.62
N LEU A 185 -31.90 3.03 3.45
CA LEU A 185 -31.11 3.89 2.57
C LEU A 185 -30.36 5.01 3.32
N THR A 186 -30.37 5.01 4.66
CA THR A 186 -29.71 6.03 5.46
C THR A 186 -28.74 5.41 6.46
N PHE A 187 -27.47 5.65 6.23
CA PHE A 187 -26.38 5.21 7.12
C PHE A 187 -25.73 6.39 7.82
N GLU A 188 -25.73 6.37 9.15
CA GLU A 188 -25.10 7.38 9.99
C GLU A 188 -23.83 6.83 10.66
N VAL A 189 -22.76 7.64 10.65
CA VAL A 189 -21.50 7.36 11.32
C VAL A 189 -21.20 8.50 12.28
N THR A 190 -21.02 8.19 13.57
CA THR A 190 -20.67 9.17 14.60
C THR A 190 -19.23 8.96 15.05
N LEU A 191 -18.44 10.03 15.01
CA LEU A 191 -17.04 10.05 15.43
C LEU A 191 -16.87 10.42 16.89
N THR A 192 -15.71 10.11 17.46
CA THR A 192 -15.31 10.52 18.82
C THR A 192 -14.84 11.97 18.89
N ALA A 193 -14.34 12.50 17.77
CA ALA A 193 -13.93 13.90 17.57
C ALA A 193 -14.14 14.30 16.11
N PRO A 194 -14.32 15.58 15.78
CA PRO A 194 -14.43 16.03 14.41
C PRO A 194 -13.18 15.65 13.60
N MET A 195 -13.37 15.18 12.35
CA MET A 195 -12.28 14.81 11.45
C MET A 195 -12.60 15.26 10.02
N GLY A 196 -11.92 16.31 9.54
CA GLY A 196 -12.15 16.86 8.20
C GLY A 196 -11.84 15.89 7.06
N ASP A 197 -10.89 14.98 7.26
CA ASP A 197 -10.49 13.96 6.27
C ASP A 197 -11.32 12.66 6.33
N PHE A 198 -12.35 12.57 7.20
CA PHE A 198 -13.10 11.32 7.38
C PHE A 198 -13.76 10.80 6.11
N VAL A 199 -14.24 11.69 5.23
CA VAL A 199 -14.82 11.26 3.94
C VAL A 199 -13.75 10.64 3.03
N ALA A 200 -12.51 11.12 3.08
CA ALA A 200 -11.40 10.50 2.37
C ALA A 200 -11.04 9.11 2.94
N VAL A 201 -11.09 8.94 4.27
CA VAL A 201 -10.95 7.61 4.90
C VAL A 201 -12.01 6.64 4.37
N CYS A 202 -13.24 7.11 4.14
CA CYS A 202 -14.31 6.28 3.58
C CYS A 202 -14.06 5.78 2.14
N CYS A 203 -13.01 6.27 1.44
CA CYS A 203 -12.58 5.72 0.15
C CYS A 203 -11.78 4.42 0.29
N HIS A 204 -11.40 4.02 1.51
CA HIS A 204 -10.61 2.82 1.74
C HIS A 204 -11.37 1.54 1.33
N PRO A 205 -10.72 0.58 0.61
CA PRO A 205 -11.39 -0.62 0.06
C PRO A 205 -11.93 -1.59 1.12
N GLY A 206 -11.49 -1.48 2.38
CA GLY A 206 -12.06 -2.24 3.50
C GLY A 206 -13.41 -1.70 4.00
N LEU A 207 -13.76 -0.45 3.66
CA LEU A 207 -14.98 0.22 4.14
C LEU A 207 -16.16 0.04 3.18
N VAL A 208 -16.48 -1.22 2.90
CA VAL A 208 -17.51 -1.65 1.94
C VAL A 208 -18.66 -2.40 2.62
N PRO A 209 -19.82 -2.51 1.97
CA PRO A 209 -20.91 -3.35 2.47
C PRO A 209 -20.58 -4.82 2.25
N VAL A 210 -21.12 -5.70 3.09
CA VAL A 210 -21.04 -7.14 2.88
C VAL A 210 -22.43 -7.81 3.03
N PRO A 211 -22.74 -8.87 2.27
CA PRO A 211 -23.98 -9.64 2.44
C PRO A 211 -23.94 -10.43 3.76
N GLN A 212 -25.09 -10.92 4.21
CA GLN A 212 -25.18 -11.74 5.41
C GLN A 212 -24.32 -13.03 5.32
N GLU A 213 -24.13 -13.55 4.12
CA GLU A 213 -23.26 -14.69 3.80
C GLU A 213 -21.83 -14.52 4.36
N ALA A 214 -21.29 -13.30 4.38
CA ALA A 214 -19.95 -13.02 4.93
C ALA A 214 -19.83 -13.31 6.44
N ILE A 215 -20.97 -13.29 7.14
CA ILE A 215 -21.07 -13.63 8.57
C ILE A 215 -21.42 -15.10 8.77
N ASP A 216 -22.36 -15.63 7.99
CA ASP A 216 -22.90 -16.98 8.16
C ASP A 216 -21.91 -18.06 7.68
N ASP A 217 -21.14 -17.78 6.62
CA ASP A 217 -20.10 -18.68 6.08
C ASP A 217 -18.82 -17.91 5.72
N PRO A 218 -18.10 -17.36 6.72
CA PRO A 218 -16.91 -16.55 6.49
C PRO A 218 -15.78 -17.32 5.77
N LYS A 219 -15.72 -18.64 5.90
CA LYS A 219 -14.67 -19.45 5.24
C LYS A 219 -14.85 -19.53 3.72
N THR A 220 -16.09 -19.72 3.27
CA THR A 220 -16.41 -19.66 1.83
C THR A 220 -16.27 -18.25 1.30
N PHE A 221 -16.64 -17.24 2.10
CA PHE A 221 -16.55 -15.85 1.69
C PHE A 221 -15.10 -15.37 1.50
N LEU A 222 -14.14 -15.86 2.30
CA LEU A 222 -12.71 -15.57 2.12
C LEU A 222 -12.20 -15.95 0.72
N GLU A 223 -12.72 -17.05 0.16
CA GLU A 223 -12.26 -17.61 -1.12
C GLU A 223 -13.13 -17.21 -2.30
N PHE A 224 -14.34 -16.76 -2.04
CA PHE A 224 -15.35 -16.45 -3.06
C PHE A 224 -16.28 -15.32 -2.61
N PRO A 225 -15.74 -14.12 -2.36
CA PRO A 225 -16.53 -12.99 -1.90
C PRO A 225 -17.59 -12.55 -2.90
N LYS A 226 -18.74 -12.10 -2.38
CA LYS A 226 -19.88 -11.56 -3.12
C LYS A 226 -20.02 -10.08 -2.80
N GLY A 227 -19.49 -9.24 -3.67
CA GLY A 227 -19.57 -7.79 -3.53
C GLY A 227 -20.78 -7.17 -4.22
N ASN A 228 -20.73 -5.84 -4.34
CA ASN A 228 -21.71 -4.97 -4.98
C ASN A 228 -21.13 -4.18 -6.16
N GLY A 229 -19.87 -4.45 -6.53
CA GLY A 229 -19.12 -3.73 -7.56
C GLY A 229 -19.42 -4.18 -8.98
N PRO A 230 -18.75 -3.57 -9.98
CA PRO A 230 -19.02 -3.75 -11.40
C PRO A 230 -18.70 -5.14 -11.95
N PHE A 231 -17.84 -5.90 -11.26
CA PHE A 231 -17.47 -7.26 -11.65
C PHE A 231 -17.74 -8.25 -10.53
N LYS A 232 -18.05 -9.48 -10.89
CA LYS A 232 -18.29 -10.59 -9.95
C LYS A 232 -17.42 -11.79 -10.27
N MET A 233 -16.94 -12.48 -9.24
CA MET A 233 -16.25 -13.74 -9.39
C MET A 233 -17.17 -14.82 -9.97
N THR A 234 -16.63 -15.66 -10.85
CA THR A 234 -17.37 -16.79 -11.47
C THR A 234 -17.25 -18.08 -10.68
N GLU A 235 -16.16 -18.22 -9.93
CA GLU A 235 -15.83 -19.38 -9.11
C GLU A 235 -14.89 -18.95 -7.98
N ALA A 236 -14.66 -19.82 -7.01
CA ALA A 236 -13.69 -19.58 -5.95
C ALA A 236 -12.27 -19.42 -6.50
N TRP A 237 -11.47 -18.63 -5.81
CA TRP A 237 -10.06 -18.36 -6.12
C TRP A 237 -9.29 -19.65 -6.40
N LYS A 238 -8.57 -19.68 -7.52
CA LYS A 238 -7.66 -20.77 -7.89
C LYS A 238 -6.23 -20.39 -7.51
N HIS A 239 -5.87 -20.68 -6.30
CA HIS A 239 -4.56 -20.34 -5.72
C HIS A 239 -3.40 -20.71 -6.64
N ASN A 240 -2.45 -19.77 -6.81
CA ASN A 240 -1.28 -19.87 -7.68
C ASN A 240 -1.61 -20.07 -9.18
N GLN A 241 -2.84 -19.78 -9.61
CA GLN A 241 -3.27 -19.93 -11.00
C GLN A 241 -3.99 -18.67 -11.49
N TYR A 242 -5.19 -18.40 -10.96
CA TYR A 242 -5.99 -17.24 -11.41
C TYR A 242 -7.13 -16.89 -10.48
N ILE A 243 -7.63 -15.67 -10.66
CA ILE A 243 -8.95 -15.22 -10.23
C ILE A 243 -9.67 -14.73 -11.47
N ASN A 244 -10.91 -15.19 -11.71
CA ASN A 244 -11.69 -14.78 -12.88
C ASN A 244 -12.95 -14.03 -12.45
N VAL A 245 -13.08 -12.80 -12.94
CA VAL A 245 -14.27 -11.97 -12.71
C VAL A 245 -14.91 -11.60 -14.04
N VAL A 246 -16.24 -11.53 -14.05
CA VAL A 246 -17.04 -11.13 -15.21
C VAL A 246 -17.93 -9.95 -14.85
N LYS A 247 -18.30 -9.17 -15.84
CA LYS A 247 -19.22 -8.05 -15.68
C LYS A 247 -20.49 -8.48 -14.93
N PHE A 248 -20.93 -7.65 -14.00
CA PHE A 248 -22.19 -7.84 -13.27
C PHE A 248 -23.32 -7.09 -13.96
N ASP A 249 -24.25 -7.82 -14.58
CA ASP A 249 -25.32 -7.23 -15.39
C ASP A 249 -26.32 -6.39 -14.58
N ASP A 250 -26.49 -6.68 -13.29
CA ASP A 250 -27.37 -5.92 -12.36
C ASP A 250 -26.62 -4.79 -11.63
N TYR A 251 -25.41 -4.42 -12.10
CA TYR A 251 -24.66 -3.32 -11.50
C TYR A 251 -25.41 -2.00 -11.61
N TYR A 252 -25.47 -1.25 -10.52
CA TYR A 252 -26.26 -0.02 -10.41
C TYR A 252 -25.60 1.22 -11.05
N GLY A 253 -24.29 1.16 -11.32
CA GLY A 253 -23.51 2.21 -11.98
C GLY A 253 -23.41 2.00 -13.49
N ASP A 254 -22.46 2.70 -14.11
CA ASP A 254 -22.19 2.55 -15.53
C ASP A 254 -21.61 1.16 -15.82
N ALA A 255 -22.20 0.47 -16.80
CA ALA A 255 -21.78 -0.88 -17.13
C ALA A 255 -20.36 -0.90 -17.71
N PRO A 256 -19.45 -1.76 -17.21
CA PRO A 256 -18.13 -1.93 -17.81
C PRO A 256 -18.19 -2.25 -19.30
N LYS A 257 -17.26 -1.69 -20.08
CA LYS A 257 -17.17 -1.95 -21.53
C LYS A 257 -16.50 -3.28 -21.84
N VAL A 258 -15.71 -3.81 -20.93
CA VAL A 258 -15.12 -5.15 -21.02
C VAL A 258 -16.03 -6.19 -20.39
N ASP A 259 -15.92 -7.44 -20.85
CA ASP A 259 -16.75 -8.54 -20.37
C ASP A 259 -16.25 -9.11 -19.04
N GLY A 260 -14.97 -8.89 -18.71
CA GLY A 260 -14.39 -9.37 -17.46
C GLY A 260 -12.90 -9.11 -17.37
N VAL A 261 -12.33 -9.57 -16.26
CA VAL A 261 -10.89 -9.54 -15.99
C VAL A 261 -10.43 -10.93 -15.55
N TYR A 262 -9.40 -11.41 -16.20
CA TYR A 262 -8.69 -12.62 -15.83
C TYR A 262 -7.38 -12.22 -15.14
N PHE A 263 -7.37 -12.29 -13.82
CA PHE A 263 -6.18 -12.07 -13.01
C PHE A 263 -5.27 -13.30 -13.14
N SER A 264 -4.27 -13.20 -14.01
CA SER A 264 -3.28 -14.26 -14.24
C SER A 264 -2.24 -14.24 -13.14
N ILE A 265 -2.27 -15.20 -12.24
CA ILE A 265 -1.34 -15.29 -11.13
C ILE A 265 -0.02 -15.90 -11.62
N GLN A 266 1.04 -15.07 -11.58
CA GLN A 266 2.38 -15.46 -11.96
C GLN A 266 3.34 -15.29 -10.76
N LYS A 267 4.37 -16.13 -10.69
CA LYS A 267 5.29 -16.17 -9.55
C LYS A 267 6.18 -14.93 -9.41
N ASP A 268 6.42 -14.23 -10.51
CA ASP A 268 7.30 -13.05 -10.55
C ASP A 268 7.03 -12.16 -11.76
N PRO A 269 7.41 -10.85 -11.70
CA PRO A 269 7.19 -9.91 -12.80
C PRO A 269 7.90 -10.28 -14.11
N LYS A 270 9.05 -10.95 -14.05
CA LYS A 270 9.80 -11.35 -15.25
C LYS A 270 9.05 -12.45 -16.01
N THR A 271 8.45 -13.39 -15.30
CA THR A 271 7.59 -14.42 -15.90
C THR A 271 6.36 -13.76 -16.53
N ALA A 272 5.70 -12.84 -15.82
CA ALA A 272 4.57 -12.09 -16.36
C ALA A 272 4.92 -11.28 -17.61
N PHE A 273 6.08 -10.62 -17.62
CA PHE A 273 6.54 -9.86 -18.78
C PHE A 273 6.84 -10.75 -20.01
N ASN A 274 7.35 -11.98 -19.81
CA ASN A 274 7.50 -12.94 -20.91
C ASN A 274 6.12 -13.36 -21.47
N GLU A 275 5.13 -13.59 -20.64
CA GLU A 275 3.75 -13.89 -21.06
C GLU A 275 3.09 -12.68 -21.75
N PHE A 276 3.36 -11.46 -21.29
CA PHE A 276 2.98 -10.24 -22.00
C PHE A 276 3.58 -10.16 -23.41
N GLN A 277 4.88 -10.42 -23.54
CA GLN A 277 5.56 -10.43 -24.85
C GLN A 277 5.04 -11.55 -25.77
N ALA A 278 4.55 -12.65 -25.20
CA ALA A 278 3.90 -13.74 -25.94
C ALA A 278 2.43 -13.42 -26.32
N GLY A 279 1.85 -12.33 -25.78
CA GLY A 279 0.47 -11.91 -26.03
C GLY A 279 -0.56 -12.62 -25.15
N ASN A 280 -0.15 -13.24 -24.04
CA ASN A 280 -1.02 -13.94 -23.09
C ASN A 280 -1.49 -13.05 -21.94
N ILE A 281 -0.84 -11.92 -21.70
CA ILE A 281 -1.18 -10.93 -20.67
C ILE A 281 -1.31 -9.55 -21.33
N ASP A 282 -2.31 -8.79 -20.95
CA ASP A 282 -2.59 -7.46 -21.50
C ASP A 282 -1.93 -6.33 -20.69
N PHE A 283 -1.63 -6.55 -19.41
CA PHE A 283 -1.03 -5.53 -18.55
C PHE A 283 -0.16 -6.16 -17.46
N CYS A 284 1.09 -5.68 -17.32
CA CYS A 284 2.02 -6.19 -16.31
C CYS A 284 3.13 -5.18 -15.98
N ASN A 285 3.86 -5.46 -14.89
CA ASN A 285 5.07 -4.72 -14.52
C ASN A 285 6.17 -4.87 -15.57
N ILE A 286 6.94 -3.81 -15.74
CA ILE A 286 8.18 -3.83 -16.53
C ILE A 286 9.34 -4.23 -15.60
N PRO A 287 10.12 -5.28 -15.90
CA PRO A 287 11.29 -5.62 -15.11
C PRO A 287 12.36 -4.52 -15.13
N SER A 288 13.13 -4.40 -14.04
CA SER A 288 14.28 -3.48 -13.96
C SER A 288 15.23 -3.65 -15.16
N GLY A 289 15.74 -2.54 -15.68
CA GLY A 289 16.62 -2.51 -16.85
C GLY A 289 15.91 -2.64 -18.19
N GLN A 290 14.58 -2.61 -18.24
CA GLN A 290 13.78 -2.69 -19.47
C GLN A 290 12.80 -1.52 -19.64
N ILE A 291 12.84 -0.53 -18.76
CA ILE A 291 11.88 0.59 -18.76
C ILE A 291 12.02 1.38 -20.06
N LYS A 292 13.24 1.82 -20.40
CA LYS A 292 13.49 2.61 -21.60
C LYS A 292 13.20 1.85 -22.90
N ASP A 293 13.52 0.57 -22.94
CA ASP A 293 13.20 -0.28 -24.11
C ASP A 293 11.67 -0.39 -24.30
N CYS A 294 10.90 -0.46 -23.22
CA CYS A 294 9.44 -0.45 -23.28
C CYS A 294 8.89 0.91 -23.70
N GLU A 295 9.43 2.02 -23.18
CA GLU A 295 9.04 3.38 -23.60
C GLU A 295 9.27 3.60 -25.10
N GLU A 296 10.42 3.16 -25.62
CA GLU A 296 10.73 3.25 -27.05
C GLU A 296 9.82 2.37 -27.91
N LYS A 297 9.51 1.16 -27.45
CA LYS A 297 8.75 0.16 -28.23
C LYS A 297 7.24 0.40 -28.19
N TYR A 298 6.69 0.70 -27.03
CA TYR A 298 5.25 0.77 -26.78
C TYR A 298 4.73 2.20 -26.61
N GLY A 299 5.64 3.17 -26.47
CA GLY A 299 5.34 4.59 -26.24
C GLY A 299 5.01 4.91 -24.78
N LEU A 300 5.54 6.03 -24.31
CA LEU A 300 5.31 6.53 -22.95
C LEU A 300 3.95 7.23 -22.87
N SER A 301 3.19 6.97 -21.81
CA SER A 301 1.95 7.66 -21.47
C SER A 301 2.19 9.16 -21.22
N ASP A 302 1.21 10.00 -21.55
CA ASP A 302 1.32 11.45 -21.36
C ASP A 302 1.24 11.89 -19.90
N ASP A 303 0.48 11.15 -19.09
CA ASP A 303 0.22 11.45 -17.67
C ASP A 303 0.93 10.46 -16.71
N GLY A 304 1.46 9.37 -17.27
CA GLY A 304 2.08 8.28 -16.51
C GLY A 304 1.09 7.26 -15.93
N PHE A 305 -0.23 7.47 -16.11
CA PHE A 305 -1.29 6.69 -15.46
C PHE A 305 -2.29 6.07 -16.45
N THR A 306 -2.42 6.64 -17.66
CA THR A 306 -3.42 6.20 -18.62
C THR A 306 -2.78 5.56 -19.84
N VAL A 307 -3.11 4.29 -20.10
CA VAL A 307 -2.81 3.63 -21.39
C VAL A 307 -3.72 4.20 -22.46
N THR A 308 -3.12 4.60 -23.60
CA THR A 308 -3.83 4.98 -24.82
C THR A 308 -3.09 4.40 -26.03
N PRO A 309 -3.70 4.35 -27.23
CA PRO A 309 -3.05 3.78 -28.41
C PRO A 309 -1.67 4.38 -28.70
N LYS A 310 -0.64 3.54 -28.76
CA LYS A 310 0.78 3.90 -28.94
C LYS A 310 1.43 4.64 -27.76
N LYS A 311 0.79 4.66 -26.60
CA LYS A 311 1.26 5.26 -25.34
C LYS A 311 0.91 4.29 -24.21
N GLN A 312 1.58 3.14 -24.21
CA GLN A 312 1.16 1.98 -23.43
C GLN A 312 2.10 1.69 -22.27
N THR A 313 3.22 2.45 -22.16
CA THR A 313 4.11 2.37 -21.01
C THR A 313 3.70 3.42 -19.99
N LEU A 314 3.41 2.98 -18.79
CA LEU A 314 3.07 3.84 -17.65
C LEU A 314 4.29 4.00 -16.73
N THR A 315 4.66 5.24 -16.47
CA THR A 315 5.67 5.62 -15.47
C THR A 315 5.11 6.80 -14.68
N GLY A 316 4.41 6.50 -13.59
CA GLY A 316 3.71 7.48 -12.75
C GLY A 316 4.21 7.48 -11.32
N THR A 317 4.27 8.65 -10.67
CA THR A 317 4.63 8.76 -9.26
C THR A 317 3.48 8.28 -8.40
N GLU A 318 3.74 7.31 -7.54
CA GLU A 318 2.77 6.77 -6.59
C GLU A 318 2.59 7.70 -5.38
N LEU A 319 1.49 7.51 -4.65
CA LEU A 319 1.26 8.14 -3.35
C LEU A 319 2.09 7.45 -2.26
N SER A 320 3.41 7.41 -2.47
CA SER A 320 4.28 6.66 -1.56
C SER A 320 5.70 7.24 -1.50
N THR A 321 6.33 7.09 -0.34
CA THR A 321 7.66 7.61 -0.05
C THR A 321 8.54 6.55 0.58
N TYR A 322 9.74 6.37 0.02
CA TYR A 322 10.82 5.57 0.59
C TYR A 322 11.69 6.44 1.48
N TYR A 323 11.94 6.02 2.71
CA TYR A 323 12.74 6.78 3.67
C TYR A 323 13.54 5.86 4.61
N LEU A 324 14.45 6.48 5.37
CA LEU A 324 15.13 5.84 6.49
C LEU A 324 14.57 6.43 7.79
N ILE A 325 14.31 5.58 8.78
CA ILE A 325 13.96 6.00 10.14
C ILE A 325 15.24 6.06 10.98
N ALA A 326 15.40 7.13 11.75
CA ALA A 326 16.56 7.36 12.62
C ALA A 326 16.21 6.98 14.07
N ASN A 327 16.95 6.05 14.66
CA ASN A 327 16.72 5.65 16.05
C ASN A 327 17.10 6.79 17.02
N PRO A 328 16.17 7.35 17.79
CA PRO A 328 16.46 8.44 18.72
C PRO A 328 17.30 8.00 19.94
N GLU A 329 17.42 6.70 20.20
CA GLU A 329 18.26 6.15 21.27
C GLU A 329 19.71 5.92 20.82
N ASP A 330 19.99 6.00 19.51
CA ASP A 330 21.36 5.87 19.00
C ASP A 330 22.23 7.04 19.48
N PRO A 331 23.48 6.79 19.92
CA PRO A 331 24.33 7.82 20.50
C PRO A 331 24.66 8.97 19.55
N TYR A 332 24.60 8.74 18.25
CA TYR A 332 24.89 9.75 17.22
C TYR A 332 23.59 10.34 16.63
N LEU A 333 22.61 9.50 16.27
CA LEU A 333 21.37 9.95 15.64
C LEU A 333 20.41 10.70 16.55
N LYS A 334 20.58 10.65 17.88
CA LYS A 334 19.88 11.55 18.81
C LYS A 334 20.23 13.03 18.59
N ASP A 335 21.42 13.32 18.03
CA ASP A 335 21.84 14.67 17.63
C ASP A 335 21.19 15.02 16.28
N VAL A 336 20.35 16.05 16.26
CA VAL A 336 19.66 16.50 15.06
C VAL A 336 20.65 16.97 13.98
N ASP A 337 21.78 17.55 14.36
CA ASP A 337 22.84 17.96 13.42
C ASP A 337 23.40 16.74 12.66
N VAL A 338 23.52 15.58 13.30
CA VAL A 338 23.92 14.34 12.62
C VAL A 338 22.86 13.87 11.63
N ARG A 339 21.57 13.91 12.00
CA ARG A 339 20.48 13.55 11.07
C ARG A 339 20.43 14.48 9.85
N HIS A 340 20.61 15.80 10.06
CA HIS A 340 20.73 16.79 8.99
C HIS A 340 21.91 16.50 8.06
N ALA A 341 23.06 16.16 8.63
CA ALA A 341 24.25 15.84 7.85
C ALA A 341 24.10 14.54 7.05
N VAL A 342 23.49 13.50 7.64
CA VAL A 342 23.13 12.25 6.93
C VAL A 342 22.20 12.55 5.76
N ALA A 343 21.16 13.37 5.98
CA ALA A 343 20.22 13.74 4.93
C ALA A 343 20.88 14.49 3.76
N LEU A 344 21.80 15.45 4.08
CA LEU A 344 22.56 16.22 3.08
C LEU A 344 23.60 15.38 2.33
N ALA A 345 24.16 14.34 2.96
CA ALA A 345 25.19 13.51 2.36
C ALA A 345 24.65 12.57 1.27
N ILE A 346 23.37 12.20 1.30
CA ILE A 346 22.78 11.22 0.39
C ILE A 346 22.44 11.86 -0.96
N ASN A 347 23.07 11.35 -2.03
CA ASN A 347 22.83 11.78 -3.40
C ASN A 347 21.62 11.04 -4.02
N ARG A 348 20.41 11.50 -3.66
CA ARG A 348 19.13 10.93 -4.09
C ARG A 348 19.00 10.89 -5.62
N GLN A 349 19.46 11.93 -6.32
CA GLN A 349 19.41 11.98 -7.77
C GLN A 349 20.23 10.85 -8.40
N ASN A 350 21.46 10.62 -7.90
CA ASN A 350 22.28 9.52 -8.39
C ASN A 350 21.61 8.14 -8.16
N ILE A 351 20.95 7.95 -7.01
CA ILE A 351 20.23 6.71 -6.71
C ILE A 351 19.11 6.48 -7.74
N VAL A 352 18.27 7.48 -7.97
CA VAL A 352 17.12 7.33 -8.90
C VAL A 352 17.56 7.17 -10.36
N ASP A 353 18.63 7.87 -10.77
CA ASP A 353 19.14 7.79 -12.15
C ASP A 353 19.82 6.45 -12.45
N THR A 354 20.59 5.92 -11.48
CA THR A 354 21.39 4.72 -11.70
C THR A 354 20.66 3.41 -11.42
N LEU A 355 19.76 3.38 -10.42
CA LEU A 355 19.06 2.16 -10.04
C LEU A 355 17.66 2.05 -10.65
N PHE A 356 17.02 3.20 -11.00
CA PHE A 356 15.64 3.22 -11.48
C PHE A 356 15.48 3.90 -12.84
N GLU A 357 16.57 4.07 -13.59
CA GLU A 357 16.58 4.67 -14.94
C GLU A 357 15.91 6.06 -15.01
N GLY A 358 15.79 6.76 -13.86
CA GLY A 358 15.12 8.05 -13.73
C GLY A 358 13.58 7.97 -13.60
N SER A 359 13.00 6.78 -13.51
CA SER A 359 11.55 6.59 -13.37
C SER A 359 11.01 7.08 -12.02
N ARG A 360 11.82 7.07 -10.97
CA ARG A 360 11.47 7.61 -9.64
C ARG A 360 11.96 9.06 -9.50
N LYS A 361 11.46 9.76 -8.49
CA LYS A 361 11.89 11.13 -8.17
C LYS A 361 12.56 11.19 -6.79
N PRO A 362 13.63 11.99 -6.63
CA PRO A 362 14.19 12.29 -5.31
C PRO A 362 13.11 12.84 -4.38
N ALA A 363 13.00 12.29 -3.16
CA ALA A 363 12.07 12.81 -2.18
C ALA A 363 12.59 14.11 -1.57
N THR A 364 11.71 15.10 -1.51
CA THR A 364 11.97 16.41 -0.90
C THR A 364 11.41 16.52 0.52
N SER A 365 10.56 15.59 0.91
CA SER A 365 9.96 15.40 2.25
C SER A 365 9.32 14.03 2.35
N ILE A 366 8.53 13.80 3.40
CA ILE A 366 7.63 12.63 3.49
C ILE A 366 6.45 12.73 2.50
N MET A 367 6.05 13.96 2.12
CA MET A 367 4.86 14.24 1.35
C MET A 367 5.09 14.03 -0.15
N PRO A 368 4.42 13.04 -0.81
CA PRO A 368 4.48 12.87 -2.25
C PRO A 368 3.91 14.10 -2.98
N LEU A 369 4.50 14.45 -4.13
CA LEU A 369 4.07 15.60 -4.93
C LEU A 369 2.62 15.47 -5.44
N SER A 370 2.12 14.26 -5.59
CA SER A 370 0.73 13.98 -6.00
C SER A 370 -0.30 14.20 -4.88
N ILE A 371 0.15 14.28 -3.62
CA ILE A 371 -0.70 14.68 -2.48
C ILE A 371 -0.73 16.19 -2.34
N ASP A 372 0.45 16.83 -2.30
CA ASP A 372 0.59 18.27 -2.23
C ASP A 372 1.98 18.69 -2.72
N ASP A 373 2.07 19.31 -3.88
CA ASP A 373 3.29 19.77 -4.53
C ASP A 373 3.80 21.13 -4.03
N ASN A 374 3.21 21.63 -2.94
CA ASN A 374 3.54 22.93 -2.37
C ASN A 374 4.99 22.96 -1.86
N GLU A 375 5.73 24.01 -2.24
CA GLU A 375 7.13 24.21 -1.82
C GLU A 375 7.33 24.26 -0.29
N GLN A 376 6.28 24.55 0.49
CA GLN A 376 6.31 24.51 1.96
C GLN A 376 6.52 23.10 2.53
N ASN A 377 6.24 22.06 1.74
CA ASN A 377 6.54 20.68 2.12
C ASN A 377 8.00 20.28 1.86
N VAL A 378 8.80 21.14 1.23
CA VAL A 378 10.21 20.84 0.94
C VAL A 378 11.04 21.02 2.20
N TRP A 379 11.62 19.94 2.70
CA TRP A 379 12.50 19.97 3.86
C TRP A 379 13.89 20.48 3.50
N GLN A 380 14.40 21.41 4.27
CA GLN A 380 15.65 22.12 4.01
C GLN A 380 16.86 21.20 3.76
N TYR A 381 16.91 20.05 4.41
CA TYR A 381 18.05 19.12 4.36
C TYR A 381 17.84 17.96 3.37
N CYS A 382 16.66 17.85 2.71
CA CYS A 382 16.40 16.87 1.66
C CYS A 382 16.98 17.29 0.29
N LYS A 383 18.22 17.77 0.28
CA LYS A 383 19.03 18.08 -0.90
C LYS A 383 20.40 17.44 -0.76
N TYR A 384 21.11 17.24 -1.87
CA TYR A 384 22.47 16.76 -1.82
C TYR A 384 23.46 17.93 -1.63
N ASP A 385 24.22 17.92 -0.54
CA ASP A 385 25.25 18.91 -0.23
C ASP A 385 26.27 18.28 0.75
N ALA A 386 27.19 17.47 0.20
CA ALA A 386 28.20 16.76 0.99
C ALA A 386 29.17 17.71 1.72
N ASP A 387 29.39 18.91 1.19
CA ASP A 387 30.29 19.90 1.83
C ASP A 387 29.59 20.53 3.05
N GLN A 388 28.28 20.84 2.94
CA GLN A 388 27.49 21.31 4.08
C GLN A 388 27.37 20.21 5.14
N ALA A 389 27.21 18.94 4.75
CA ALA A 389 27.18 17.80 5.67
C ALA A 389 28.49 17.73 6.48
N LYS A 390 29.65 17.82 5.81
CA LYS A 390 30.98 17.86 6.49
C LYS A 390 31.07 19.03 7.46
N GLN A 391 30.67 20.24 7.06
CA GLN A 391 30.70 21.43 7.91
C GLN A 391 29.85 21.29 9.18
N ILE A 392 28.66 20.64 9.06
CA ILE A 392 27.81 20.35 10.22
C ILE A 392 28.53 19.38 11.15
N LEU A 393 29.02 18.27 10.61
CA LEU A 393 29.70 17.23 11.40
C LEU A 393 31.01 17.73 12.05
N ASP A 394 31.74 18.63 11.41
CA ASP A 394 32.99 19.16 11.94
C ASP A 394 32.85 19.91 13.27
N LYS A 395 31.64 20.34 13.63
CA LYS A 395 31.35 21.00 14.90
C LYS A 395 31.56 20.08 16.11
N ASN A 396 30.99 18.87 16.04
CA ASN A 396 30.94 17.93 17.16
C ASN A 396 31.72 16.62 16.89
N TYR A 397 31.93 16.27 15.62
CA TYR A 397 32.54 15.03 15.16
C TYR A 397 33.57 15.30 14.06
N PRO A 398 34.68 16.05 14.35
CA PRO A 398 35.68 16.39 13.35
C PRO A 398 36.34 15.14 12.77
N ALA A 399 36.67 15.18 11.48
CA ALA A 399 37.37 14.08 10.83
C ALA A 399 38.83 13.97 11.32
N ASP A 400 39.32 12.74 11.42
CA ASP A 400 40.73 12.44 11.69
C ASP A 400 41.63 12.73 10.46
N ALA A 401 42.93 12.43 10.57
CA ALA A 401 43.89 12.63 9.48
C ALA A 401 43.60 11.75 8.23
N ASN A 402 42.82 10.72 8.36
CA ASN A 402 42.39 9.82 7.29
C ASN A 402 40.98 10.19 6.73
N GLY A 403 40.37 11.26 7.23
CA GLY A 403 39.04 11.70 6.84
C GLY A 403 37.91 10.96 7.53
N LYS A 404 38.20 10.11 8.55
CA LYS A 404 37.17 9.35 9.29
C LYS A 404 36.72 10.10 10.53
N ARG A 405 35.44 9.91 10.88
CA ARG A 405 34.79 10.46 12.07
C ARG A 405 34.49 9.36 13.08
N GLU A 406 34.21 9.75 14.31
CA GLU A 406 33.82 8.83 15.39
C GLU A 406 32.37 8.29 15.24
N ILE A 407 31.70 8.59 14.14
CA ILE A 407 30.33 8.15 13.88
C ILE A 407 30.33 6.79 13.20
N GLU A 408 29.64 5.82 13.80
CA GLU A 408 29.39 4.49 13.25
C GLU A 408 27.89 4.24 13.17
N LEU A 409 27.36 3.96 11.97
CA LEU A 409 25.95 3.69 11.72
C LEU A 409 25.76 2.32 11.08
N THR A 410 24.65 1.67 11.39
CA THR A 410 24.21 0.45 10.70
C THR A 410 22.97 0.77 9.86
N LEU A 411 23.04 0.46 8.57
CA LEU A 411 21.87 0.49 7.68
C LEU A 411 21.13 -0.83 7.82
N ASN A 412 19.94 -0.78 8.41
CA ASN A 412 19.08 -1.94 8.61
C ASN A 412 18.01 -1.99 7.52
N TYR A 413 17.79 -3.15 6.91
CA TYR A 413 16.78 -3.33 5.87
C TYR A 413 16.31 -4.78 5.75
N ASN A 414 15.13 -4.99 5.14
CA ASN A 414 14.63 -6.31 4.80
C ASN A 414 15.30 -6.86 3.53
N GLY A 415 15.50 -8.16 3.48
CA GLY A 415 16.28 -8.82 2.43
C GLY A 415 15.56 -9.03 1.10
N ASP A 416 14.26 -8.74 1.03
CA ASP A 416 13.44 -8.81 -0.18
C ASP A 416 13.45 -7.46 -0.93
N GLY A 417 13.30 -7.49 -2.24
CA GLY A 417 13.36 -6.30 -3.10
C GLY A 417 14.78 -5.79 -3.38
N ASP A 418 14.86 -4.61 -4.00
CA ASP A 418 16.14 -4.00 -4.46
C ASP A 418 16.82 -3.14 -3.37
N HIS A 419 16.50 -3.37 -2.08
CA HIS A 419 16.97 -2.53 -0.98
C HIS A 419 18.49 -2.57 -0.80
N GLY A 420 19.14 -3.71 -1.06
CA GLY A 420 20.59 -3.87 -0.92
C GLY A 420 21.39 -2.91 -1.81
N ASP A 421 20.96 -2.69 -3.04
CA ASP A 421 21.62 -1.77 -3.98
C ASP A 421 21.42 -0.31 -3.55
N ILE A 422 20.23 0.05 -3.06
CA ILE A 422 19.94 1.38 -2.50
C ILE A 422 20.83 1.63 -1.27
N MET A 423 20.90 0.66 -0.34
CA MET A 423 21.72 0.78 0.88
C MET A 423 23.21 0.88 0.56
N SER A 424 23.66 0.17 -0.48
CA SER A 424 25.08 0.26 -0.92
C SER A 424 25.41 1.64 -1.49
N ALA A 425 24.51 2.26 -2.22
CA ALA A 425 24.67 3.64 -2.69
C ALA A 425 24.69 4.64 -1.51
N ILE A 426 23.76 4.50 -0.55
CA ILE A 426 23.69 5.33 0.65
C ILE A 426 24.96 5.15 1.50
N GLN A 427 25.45 3.93 1.69
CA GLN A 427 26.70 3.66 2.39
C GLN A 427 27.86 4.42 1.77
N ALA A 428 28.01 4.33 0.45
CA ALA A 428 29.10 5.04 -0.25
C ALA A 428 29.04 6.56 -0.05
N ASP A 429 27.84 7.14 -0.07
CA ASP A 429 27.63 8.57 0.15
C ASP A 429 27.98 8.99 1.60
N LEU A 430 27.60 8.21 2.59
CA LEU A 430 27.89 8.47 4.01
C LEU A 430 29.39 8.29 4.31
N GLU A 431 30.03 7.28 3.74
CA GLU A 431 31.47 7.06 3.87
C GLU A 431 32.27 8.20 3.23
N ALA A 432 31.79 8.83 2.16
CA ALA A 432 32.41 9.99 1.52
C ALA A 432 32.45 11.25 2.40
N VAL A 433 31.59 11.32 3.43
CA VAL A 433 31.61 12.38 4.44
C VAL A 433 32.30 11.95 5.75
N GLY A 434 32.87 10.73 5.79
CA GLY A 434 33.71 10.24 6.89
C GLY A 434 32.96 9.42 7.94
N ILE A 435 31.67 9.08 7.72
CA ILE A 435 30.88 8.20 8.60
C ILE A 435 31.24 6.76 8.30
N THR A 436 31.48 5.94 9.34
CA THR A 436 31.66 4.49 9.15
C THR A 436 30.29 3.82 9.08
N VAL A 437 30.06 3.01 8.04
CA VAL A 437 28.75 2.40 7.80
C VAL A 437 28.88 0.89 7.67
N THR A 438 27.98 0.15 8.33
CA THR A 438 27.76 -1.28 8.16
C THR A 438 26.34 -1.54 7.67
N GLN A 439 26.08 -2.71 7.10
CA GLN A 439 24.76 -3.11 6.67
C GLN A 439 24.30 -4.34 7.45
N ASP A 440 23.02 -4.38 7.81
CA ASP A 440 22.38 -5.53 8.46
C ASP A 440 21.04 -5.80 7.78
N THR A 441 20.87 -7.04 7.30
CA THR A 441 19.67 -7.46 6.58
C THR A 441 19.01 -8.64 7.26
N THR A 442 17.69 -8.58 7.39
CA THR A 442 16.88 -9.62 8.01
C THR A 442 15.64 -9.93 7.18
N GLU A 443 14.96 -11.02 7.47
CA GLU A 443 13.68 -11.38 6.87
C GLU A 443 12.58 -10.43 7.40
N TRP A 444 11.54 -10.15 6.58
CA TRP A 444 10.55 -9.10 6.82
C TRP A 444 9.89 -9.14 8.21
N ALA A 445 9.36 -10.28 8.63
CA ALA A 445 8.69 -10.39 9.94
C ALA A 445 9.65 -10.13 11.12
N THR A 446 10.91 -10.60 11.00
CA THR A 446 11.96 -10.30 11.98
C THR A 446 12.34 -8.83 11.94
N TYR A 447 12.39 -8.26 10.75
CA TYR A 447 12.68 -6.84 10.53
C TYR A 447 11.65 -5.93 11.23
N LEU A 448 10.36 -6.14 10.98
CA LEU A 448 9.29 -5.40 11.64
C LEU A 448 9.37 -5.50 13.16
N LYS A 449 9.64 -6.70 13.68
CA LYS A 449 9.84 -6.88 15.12
C LYS A 449 11.02 -6.06 15.64
N ASN A 450 12.13 -6.03 14.92
CA ASN A 450 13.30 -5.21 15.29
C ASN A 450 12.96 -3.71 15.32
N LEU A 451 12.16 -3.22 14.35
CA LEU A 451 11.69 -1.84 14.35
C LEU A 451 10.83 -1.52 15.58
N THR A 452 9.85 -2.38 15.88
CA THR A 452 8.99 -2.24 17.06
C THR A 452 9.78 -2.24 18.36
N ASP A 453 10.76 -3.16 18.48
CA ASP A 453 11.62 -3.28 19.66
C ASP A 453 12.68 -2.17 19.78
N GLY A 454 12.89 -1.36 18.72
CA GLY A 454 13.94 -0.33 18.65
C GLY A 454 15.34 -0.90 18.41
N ASN A 455 15.45 -2.12 17.88
CA ASN A 455 16.71 -2.80 17.61
C ASN A 455 17.24 -2.45 16.20
N TYR A 456 17.50 -1.19 15.94
CA TYR A 456 18.03 -0.69 14.67
C TYR A 456 18.83 0.60 14.93
N THR A 457 19.59 1.04 13.95
CA THR A 457 20.30 2.33 13.96
C THR A 457 19.68 3.29 12.96
N LEU A 458 19.83 3.02 11.66
CA LEU A 458 19.23 3.77 10.57
C LEU A 458 18.50 2.74 9.67
N ALA A 459 17.19 2.67 9.80
CA ALA A 459 16.43 1.58 9.21
C ALA A 459 15.56 2.03 8.03
N ARG A 460 15.52 1.21 6.99
CA ARG A 460 14.69 1.43 5.81
C ARG A 460 13.21 1.27 6.13
N LEU A 461 12.39 2.17 5.65
CA LEU A 461 10.95 2.01 5.64
C LEU A 461 10.34 2.69 4.41
N GLY A 462 9.05 2.60 4.24
CA GLY A 462 8.27 3.31 3.25
C GLY A 462 6.84 3.46 3.74
N TRP A 463 6.16 4.46 3.22
CA TRP A 463 4.74 4.68 3.46
C TRP A 463 4.00 4.81 2.13
N THR A 464 2.93 4.08 1.99
CA THR A 464 1.98 4.21 0.88
C THR A 464 0.66 4.69 1.44
N ALA A 465 0.02 5.65 0.79
CA ALA A 465 -1.21 6.24 1.29
C ALA A 465 -2.36 5.23 1.33
N ASP A 466 -2.98 5.08 2.49
CA ASP A 466 -4.25 4.35 2.65
C ASP A 466 -5.41 5.14 2.05
N TYR A 467 -5.33 6.46 2.13
CA TYR A 467 -6.21 7.43 1.50
C TYR A 467 -5.40 8.69 1.12
N PRO A 468 -5.74 9.38 0.00
CA PRO A 468 -4.85 10.37 -0.60
C PRO A 468 -4.96 11.76 0.04
N THR A 469 -4.61 11.87 1.33
CA THR A 469 -4.58 13.15 2.06
C THR A 469 -3.26 13.34 2.81
N MET A 470 -2.94 14.59 3.16
CA MET A 470 -1.76 14.91 3.97
C MET A 470 -1.81 14.28 5.36
N ASP A 471 -3.00 14.11 5.94
CA ASP A 471 -3.20 13.45 7.23
C ASP A 471 -2.59 12.05 7.26
N ASN A 472 -2.78 11.28 6.20
CA ASN A 472 -2.30 9.90 6.10
C ASN A 472 -0.76 9.78 6.11
N PHE A 473 -0.05 10.83 5.68
CA PHE A 473 1.41 10.86 5.76
C PHE A 473 1.92 11.39 7.10
N LEU A 474 1.13 12.19 7.82
CA LEU A 474 1.58 12.87 9.03
C LEU A 474 1.15 12.15 10.30
N TYR A 475 -0.16 11.92 10.49
CA TYR A 475 -0.67 11.40 11.75
C TYR A 475 -0.21 9.96 12.06
N PRO A 476 -0.36 8.97 11.16
CA PRO A 476 0.04 7.59 11.44
C PRO A 476 1.54 7.41 11.70
N ASN A 477 2.36 8.28 11.09
CA ASN A 477 3.81 8.15 11.19
C ASN A 477 4.42 8.99 12.32
N PHE A 478 3.85 10.15 12.66
CA PHE A 478 4.53 11.11 13.56
C PHE A 478 3.76 11.46 14.83
N TYR A 479 2.50 11.03 14.98
CA TYR A 479 1.81 11.20 16.25
C TYR A 479 2.45 10.27 17.29
N SER A 480 2.79 10.80 18.47
CA SER A 480 3.70 10.10 19.42
C SER A 480 3.21 8.72 19.88
N THR A 481 1.90 8.47 19.83
CA THR A 481 1.29 7.18 20.21
C THR A 481 0.76 6.37 19.03
N ALA A 482 1.05 6.78 17.80
CA ALA A 482 0.64 6.03 16.61
C ALA A 482 1.46 4.74 16.44
N ASP A 483 0.81 3.67 16.03
CA ASP A 483 1.42 2.34 15.91
C ASP A 483 2.52 2.26 14.84
N ASN A 484 2.44 3.12 13.81
CA ASN A 484 3.43 3.20 12.73
C ASN A 484 4.59 4.16 13.00
N ASN A 485 4.60 4.83 14.14
CA ASN A 485 5.70 5.70 14.58
C ASN A 485 6.90 4.85 15.09
N TYR A 486 7.52 4.10 14.18
CA TYR A 486 8.68 3.26 14.50
C TYR A 486 9.92 4.07 14.89
N GLU A 487 10.07 5.28 14.38
CA GLU A 487 11.13 6.23 14.73
C GLU A 487 10.98 6.80 16.14
N LYS A 488 9.89 6.48 16.84
CA LYS A 488 9.57 6.92 18.21
C LYS A 488 9.63 8.44 18.35
N TYR A 489 9.23 9.15 17.30
CA TYR A 489 9.11 10.59 17.31
C TYR A 489 8.13 11.02 18.40
N ASN A 490 8.56 11.93 19.26
CA ASN A 490 7.76 12.40 20.39
C ASN A 490 7.92 13.92 20.53
N ASN A 491 6.99 14.65 19.96
CA ASN A 491 6.93 16.10 20.04
C ASN A 491 5.48 16.53 20.39
N PRO A 492 5.22 16.90 21.67
CA PRO A 492 3.86 17.28 22.10
C PRO A 492 3.27 18.50 21.37
N GLU A 493 4.11 19.38 20.79
CA GLU A 493 3.63 20.50 19.98
C GLU A 493 3.12 20.00 18.63
N VAL A 494 3.76 19.02 18.03
CA VAL A 494 3.33 18.37 16.79
C VAL A 494 2.06 17.55 17.05
N ASP A 495 1.98 16.78 18.13
CA ASP A 495 0.78 16.03 18.50
C ASP A 495 -0.45 16.96 18.64
N ALA A 496 -0.29 18.05 19.40
CA ALA A 496 -1.37 19.03 19.58
C ALA A 496 -1.76 19.72 18.26
N ALA A 497 -0.79 19.98 17.37
CA ALA A 497 -1.07 20.60 16.08
C ALA A 497 -1.79 19.62 15.14
N LEU A 498 -1.41 18.33 15.12
CA LEU A 498 -2.08 17.27 14.37
C LEU A 498 -3.53 17.11 14.83
N ASP A 499 -3.76 17.03 16.15
CA ASP A 499 -5.10 16.94 16.71
C ASP A 499 -5.97 18.15 16.34
N ALA A 500 -5.39 19.35 16.34
CA ALA A 500 -6.11 20.58 15.96
C ALA A 500 -6.40 20.62 14.44
N ALA A 501 -5.41 20.28 13.60
CA ALA A 501 -5.55 20.29 12.15
C ALA A 501 -6.65 19.33 11.67
N ARG A 502 -6.72 18.11 12.23
CA ARG A 502 -7.75 17.10 11.91
C ARG A 502 -9.18 17.60 12.14
N GLN A 503 -9.39 18.53 13.09
CA GLN A 503 -10.71 19.08 13.41
C GLN A 503 -11.16 20.18 12.45
N ILE A 504 -10.28 20.75 11.64
CA ILE A 504 -10.59 21.78 10.66
C ILE A 504 -11.42 21.17 9.51
N GLN A 505 -12.63 21.69 9.29
CA GLN A 505 -13.52 21.19 8.24
C GLN A 505 -13.20 21.79 6.86
N ASP A 506 -12.72 23.04 6.81
CA ASP A 506 -12.26 23.65 5.56
C ASP A 506 -10.96 22.99 5.08
N GLU A 507 -10.97 22.44 3.89
CA GLU A 507 -9.87 21.65 3.34
C GLU A 507 -8.59 22.49 3.13
N GLU A 508 -8.71 23.70 2.60
CA GLU A 508 -7.55 24.54 2.33
C GLU A 508 -6.91 25.08 3.61
N GLU A 509 -7.73 25.42 4.61
CA GLU A 509 -7.24 25.79 5.94
C GLU A 509 -6.54 24.60 6.60
N ARG A 510 -7.11 23.41 6.52
CA ARG A 510 -6.54 22.17 7.06
C ARG A 510 -5.20 21.84 6.38
N LYS A 511 -5.11 21.89 5.03
CA LYS A 511 -3.87 21.71 4.28
C LYS A 511 -2.79 22.72 4.70
N ALA A 512 -3.17 23.98 4.92
CA ALA A 512 -2.23 25.01 5.35
C ALA A 512 -1.64 24.70 6.73
N GLU A 513 -2.41 24.13 7.68
CA GLU A 513 -1.88 23.70 8.95
C GLU A 513 -1.00 22.45 8.81
N TYR A 514 -1.39 21.46 8.00
CA TYR A 514 -0.55 20.28 7.74
C TYR A 514 0.80 20.65 7.10
N ARG A 515 0.87 21.65 6.22
CA ARG A 515 2.13 22.16 5.66
C ARG A 515 3.08 22.68 6.75
N LYS A 516 2.54 23.42 7.73
CA LYS A 516 3.33 23.93 8.89
C LYS A 516 3.86 22.77 9.75
N ILE A 517 3.00 21.77 10.00
CA ILE A 517 3.36 20.56 10.75
C ILE A 517 4.44 19.78 9.99
N CYS A 518 4.25 19.55 8.69
CA CYS A 518 5.23 18.89 7.83
C CYS A 518 6.59 19.58 7.87
N ALA A 519 6.61 20.92 7.77
CA ALA A 519 7.85 21.72 7.88
C ALA A 519 8.53 21.54 9.26
N LYS A 520 7.74 21.54 10.34
CA LYS A 520 8.27 21.34 11.71
C LYS A 520 8.89 19.96 11.90
N ILE A 521 8.24 18.90 11.39
CA ILE A 521 8.80 17.54 11.39
C ILE A 521 10.11 17.50 10.59
N GLY A 522 10.17 18.23 9.46
CA GLY A 522 11.38 18.36 8.66
C GLY A 522 12.55 19.05 9.35
N GLU A 523 12.29 19.97 10.28
CA GLU A 523 13.33 20.55 11.15
C GLU A 523 13.91 19.52 12.12
N ASP A 524 13.04 18.69 12.69
CA ASP A 524 13.42 17.65 13.65
C ASP A 524 14.04 16.41 12.97
N MET A 525 13.73 16.18 11.68
CA MET A 525 14.25 15.12 10.81
C MET A 525 14.24 13.72 11.48
N PRO A 526 13.10 13.22 11.99
CA PRO A 526 13.03 11.87 12.57
C PRO A 526 13.21 10.78 11.53
N ILE A 527 12.88 11.08 10.28
CA ILE A 527 13.10 10.24 9.10
C ILE A 527 13.95 10.98 8.07
N ILE A 528 14.57 10.24 7.17
CA ILE A 528 15.36 10.77 6.05
C ILE A 528 14.71 10.28 4.75
N PRO A 529 13.88 11.10 4.10
CA PRO A 529 13.25 10.76 2.82
C PRO A 529 14.30 10.56 1.73
N ILE A 530 14.13 9.52 0.91
CA ILE A 530 15.09 9.14 -0.14
C ILE A 530 14.48 9.39 -1.53
N MET A 531 13.32 8.79 -1.82
CA MET A 531 12.67 8.92 -3.12
C MET A 531 11.17 8.70 -3.00
N PHE A 532 10.42 9.29 -3.91
CA PHE A 532 9.03 8.93 -4.17
C PHE A 532 9.01 7.69 -5.06
N TYR A 533 8.15 6.74 -4.73
CA TYR A 533 7.97 5.55 -5.55
C TYR A 533 7.29 5.92 -6.88
N ALA A 534 7.53 5.08 -7.87
CA ALA A 534 6.83 5.14 -9.14
C ALA A 534 6.56 3.72 -9.63
N HIS A 535 5.41 3.55 -10.23
CA HIS A 535 5.09 2.33 -10.92
C HIS A 535 5.69 2.36 -12.34
N ASN A 536 5.98 1.16 -12.86
CA ASN A 536 6.46 0.95 -14.22
C ASN A 536 5.69 -0.23 -14.78
N TYR A 537 4.71 0.06 -15.63
CA TYR A 537 3.82 -0.93 -16.24
C TYR A 537 3.77 -0.79 -17.76
N VAL A 538 3.36 -1.84 -18.42
CA VAL A 538 3.12 -1.84 -19.85
C VAL A 538 1.80 -2.52 -20.19
N GLY A 539 1.01 -1.87 -21.06
CA GLY A 539 -0.22 -2.39 -21.64
C GLY A 539 -0.02 -2.95 -23.05
N SER A 540 -0.79 -3.98 -23.40
CA SER A 540 -0.82 -4.53 -24.76
C SER A 540 -1.52 -3.59 -25.75
N GLU A 541 -1.30 -3.79 -27.06
CA GLU A 541 -2.02 -3.05 -28.11
C GLU A 541 -3.53 -3.33 -28.13
N ARG A 542 -3.98 -4.36 -27.41
CA ARG A 542 -5.41 -4.62 -27.19
C ARG A 542 -6.07 -3.61 -26.26
N LEU A 543 -5.32 -3.00 -25.34
CA LEU A 543 -5.83 -1.96 -24.44
C LEU A 543 -5.94 -0.63 -25.22
N LYS A 544 -7.17 -0.22 -25.50
CA LYS A 544 -7.47 1.07 -26.14
C LYS A 544 -7.48 2.22 -25.14
N THR A 545 -7.99 1.97 -23.93
CA THR A 545 -7.84 2.83 -22.77
C THR A 545 -7.83 1.98 -21.49
N PHE A 546 -6.96 2.36 -20.54
CA PHE A 546 -6.89 1.73 -19.24
C PHE A 546 -6.24 2.71 -18.26
N PHE A 547 -6.91 2.99 -17.15
CA PHE A 547 -6.41 3.88 -16.10
C PHE A 547 -5.89 3.06 -14.92
N TYR A 548 -4.68 3.38 -14.47
CA TYR A 548 -4.01 2.83 -13.31
C TYR A 548 -3.56 3.99 -12.44
N ASP A 549 -4.14 4.16 -11.28
CA ASP A 549 -4.01 5.39 -10.50
C ASP A 549 -2.75 5.47 -9.62
N ALA A 550 -2.57 6.59 -8.95
CA ALA A 550 -1.41 6.84 -8.10
C ALA A 550 -1.43 6.06 -6.77
N GLN A 551 -2.58 5.47 -6.37
CA GLN A 551 -2.69 4.50 -5.26
C GLN A 551 -2.44 3.06 -5.73
N THR A 552 -2.01 2.88 -7.00
CA THR A 552 -1.75 1.57 -7.61
C THR A 552 -3.01 0.72 -7.82
N ILE A 553 -4.17 1.38 -8.03
CA ILE A 553 -5.45 0.73 -8.26
C ILE A 553 -5.74 0.66 -9.77
N PRO A 554 -6.03 -0.52 -10.33
CA PRO A 554 -6.47 -0.69 -11.70
C PRO A 554 -7.97 -0.40 -11.86
N HIS A 555 -8.34 0.50 -12.76
CA HIS A 555 -9.73 0.89 -13.03
C HIS A 555 -10.29 0.14 -14.24
N PHE A 556 -10.65 -1.13 -14.04
CA PHE A 556 -11.17 -2.01 -15.10
C PHE A 556 -12.55 -1.59 -15.58
N GLU A 557 -13.36 -0.92 -14.74
CA GLU A 557 -14.71 -0.44 -15.07
C GLU A 557 -14.70 0.61 -16.19
N THR A 558 -13.58 1.33 -16.36
CA THR A 558 -13.40 2.34 -17.41
C THR A 558 -12.63 1.83 -18.62
N ALA A 559 -12.07 0.63 -18.53
CA ALA A 559 -11.20 0.06 -19.55
C ALA A 559 -11.94 -0.26 -20.86
N GLU A 560 -11.25 -0.10 -21.98
CA GLU A 560 -11.73 -0.51 -23.31
C GLU A 560 -10.66 -1.36 -24.03
N LEU A 561 -11.11 -2.43 -24.69
CA LEU A 561 -10.29 -3.19 -25.63
C LEU A 561 -10.52 -2.74 -27.07
N ALA A 562 -9.52 -2.99 -27.97
CA ALA A 562 -9.54 -2.59 -29.37
C ALA A 562 -10.45 -3.51 -30.21
#